data_032dfbd4f9962b4a79494211678044c4
#
_entry.id   032dfbd4f9962b4a79494211678044c4
#
_cell.length_a   1.000
_cell.length_b   1.000
_cell.length_c   1.000
_cell.angle_alpha   90.00
_cell.angle_beta   90.00
_cell.angle_gamma   90.00
#
_symmetry.space_group_name_H-M   'P 1'
#
loop_
_entity.id
_entity.type
_entity.pdbx_description
1 polymer ?
#
loop_
_entity_poly.entity_id
_entity_poly.type
_entity_poly.pdbx_seq_one_letter_code
_entity_poly.pdbx_strand_id
1 'polypeptide(L)'
;MTDAPKLLVMAGGTGGHVFPALAVAKALAKKGWQVRWLGTADRMEARLVPQHGFDIEFIDIKGVRGNGIIRKLAAPFKILRSIMQAKAFINEYKPDVILGMGGFASGPGGVAAKLSGIPLVLHEQNAIPGMTNKLLSRIASKVLCAFPNTFLPVTNAEVVGNPIRQELIELGEKAKVCDDEALKVLVVGGSLGAKIFNDVMPDVVGQLSQQHSITVWHQVGKGNQATVKSQYQDKGQAASVNVAEFIDDMEAAYRWADIVVCRSGALTVSELAAVGRASILVPYPHAVDDHQTKNASVLVEAGAAFLLPQTILNAENLAEKLTLFAEQRHVVSEMAQQARSVAVLDATQRVASICAELARKD
;
A
#
# COMPACT_ATOMS: atom_id res chain seq x y z
N MET A 1 -39.27 5.33 1.22
CA MET A 1 -38.03 4.57 1.00
C MET A 1 -36.89 5.51 1.34
N THR A 2 -36.13 5.24 2.39
CA THR A 2 -34.92 6.04 2.68
C THR A 2 -33.95 5.87 1.54
N ASP A 3 -33.47 6.97 0.97
CA ASP A 3 -32.44 6.93 -0.07
C ASP A 3 -31.23 6.13 0.42
N ALA A 4 -30.59 5.38 -0.49
CA ALA A 4 -29.38 4.63 -0.14
C ALA A 4 -28.29 5.60 0.35
N PRO A 5 -27.60 5.29 1.46
CA PRO A 5 -26.56 6.18 1.99
C PRO A 5 -25.40 6.34 0.98
N LYS A 6 -24.79 7.53 0.97
CA LYS A 6 -23.80 7.95 -0.03
C LYS A 6 -22.43 8.19 0.60
N LEU A 7 -21.43 7.50 0.06
CA LEU A 7 -20.01 7.70 0.39
C LEU A 7 -19.29 8.43 -0.73
N LEU A 8 -18.54 9.47 -0.41
CA LEU A 8 -17.53 10.03 -1.31
C LEU A 8 -16.14 9.61 -0.83
N VAL A 9 -15.39 8.91 -1.70
CA VAL A 9 -14.02 8.47 -1.42
C VAL A 9 -13.04 9.43 -2.07
N MET A 10 -12.01 9.83 -1.33
CA MET A 10 -10.89 10.63 -1.81
C MET A 10 -9.59 9.87 -1.57
N ALA A 11 -9.10 9.21 -2.60
CA ALA A 11 -7.83 8.49 -2.57
C ALA A 11 -7.18 8.50 -3.94
N GLY A 12 -5.87 8.72 -3.99
CA GLY A 12 -5.18 8.77 -5.27
C GLY A 12 -3.66 8.80 -5.15
N GLY A 13 -3.03 8.87 -6.31
CA GLY A 13 -1.58 8.96 -6.47
C GLY A 13 -0.89 7.60 -6.56
N THR A 14 -1.00 6.75 -5.57
CA THR A 14 -0.34 5.44 -5.50
C THR A 14 -1.29 4.32 -5.09
N GLY A 15 -0.90 3.07 -5.37
CA GLY A 15 -1.65 1.89 -4.96
C GLY A 15 -1.85 1.80 -3.44
N GLY A 16 -0.90 2.32 -2.66
CA GLY A 16 -1.00 2.35 -1.19
C GLY A 16 -2.19 3.14 -0.64
N HIS A 17 -2.72 4.11 -1.40
CA HIS A 17 -3.95 4.83 -1.06
C HIS A 17 -5.19 4.24 -1.74
N VAL A 18 -5.07 3.88 -3.02
CA VAL A 18 -6.21 3.47 -3.85
C VAL A 18 -6.74 2.10 -3.46
N PHE A 19 -5.89 1.09 -3.24
CA PHE A 19 -6.35 -0.26 -2.91
C PHE A 19 -7.04 -0.37 -1.54
N PRO A 20 -6.52 0.25 -0.44
CA PRO A 20 -7.25 0.28 0.82
C PRO A 20 -8.61 0.98 0.72
N ALA A 21 -8.67 2.07 -0.05
CA ALA A 21 -9.91 2.78 -0.29
C ALA A 21 -10.92 1.93 -1.08
N LEU A 22 -10.46 1.18 -2.09
CA LEU A 22 -11.28 0.23 -2.85
C LEU A 22 -11.82 -0.90 -1.96
N ALA A 23 -11.04 -1.38 -0.99
CA ALA A 23 -11.51 -2.39 -0.05
C ALA A 23 -12.70 -1.89 0.76
N VAL A 24 -12.63 -0.67 1.31
CA VAL A 24 -13.73 -0.05 2.05
C VAL A 24 -14.92 0.27 1.15
N ALA A 25 -14.67 0.84 -0.04
CA ALA A 25 -15.70 1.16 -1.03
C ALA A 25 -16.53 -0.08 -1.42
N LYS A 26 -15.85 -1.20 -1.74
CA LYS A 26 -16.49 -2.48 -2.04
C LYS A 26 -17.30 -3.02 -0.86
N ALA A 27 -16.77 -2.92 0.36
CA ALA A 27 -17.46 -3.38 1.56
C ALA A 27 -18.77 -2.60 1.81
N LEU A 28 -18.78 -1.28 1.62
CA LEU A 28 -19.99 -0.46 1.76
C LEU A 28 -20.94 -0.64 0.57
N ALA A 29 -20.45 -0.74 -0.65
CA ALA A 29 -21.28 -1.01 -1.83
C ALA A 29 -22.04 -2.36 -1.70
N LYS A 30 -21.40 -3.41 -1.16
CA LYS A 30 -22.07 -4.69 -0.84
C LYS A 30 -23.21 -4.54 0.20
N LYS A 31 -23.16 -3.46 1.02
CA LYS A 31 -24.23 -3.12 2.00
C LYS A 31 -25.27 -2.16 1.41
N GLY A 32 -25.28 -1.95 0.09
CA GLY A 32 -26.26 -1.10 -0.61
C GLY A 32 -25.94 0.39 -0.61
N TRP A 33 -24.71 0.79 -0.28
CA TRP A 33 -24.26 2.19 -0.36
C TRP A 33 -23.99 2.60 -1.80
N GLN A 34 -24.33 3.84 -2.12
CA GLN A 34 -23.84 4.51 -3.33
C GLN A 34 -22.43 5.04 -3.03
N VAL A 35 -21.47 4.72 -3.89
CA VAL A 35 -20.09 5.15 -3.72
C VAL A 35 -19.63 5.89 -4.97
N ARG A 36 -19.14 7.10 -4.79
CA ARG A 36 -18.42 7.86 -5.83
C ARG A 36 -17.03 8.23 -5.37
N TRP A 37 -16.20 8.59 -6.32
CA TRP A 37 -14.80 8.90 -6.06
C TRP A 37 -14.44 10.31 -6.52
N LEU A 38 -13.55 10.98 -5.77
CA LEU A 38 -12.93 12.24 -6.17
C LEU A 38 -11.43 12.03 -6.31
N GLY A 39 -10.88 12.27 -7.49
CA GLY A 39 -9.48 12.00 -7.81
C GLY A 39 -8.87 13.02 -8.75
N THR A 40 -7.77 12.60 -9.39
CA THR A 40 -7.06 13.37 -10.43
C THR A 40 -6.96 12.54 -11.71
N ALA A 41 -7.06 13.20 -12.87
CA ALA A 41 -7.16 12.53 -14.17
C ALA A 41 -5.86 11.85 -14.64
N ASP A 42 -4.72 12.26 -14.10
CA ASP A 42 -3.38 11.85 -14.55
C ASP A 42 -2.71 10.79 -13.65
N ARG A 43 -3.47 10.18 -12.73
CA ARG A 43 -2.92 9.24 -11.75
C ARG A 43 -3.61 7.86 -11.81
N MET A 44 -3.11 6.95 -10.96
CA MET A 44 -3.54 5.54 -10.93
C MET A 44 -5.05 5.38 -10.71
N GLU A 45 -5.65 6.22 -9.88
CA GLU A 45 -7.08 6.19 -9.58
C GLU A 45 -7.96 6.38 -10.82
N ALA A 46 -7.54 7.20 -11.77
CA ALA A 46 -8.31 7.46 -13.00
C ALA A 46 -8.55 6.17 -13.82
N ARG A 47 -7.64 5.21 -13.73
CA ARG A 47 -7.76 3.91 -14.40
C ARG A 47 -8.38 2.85 -13.50
N LEU A 48 -7.89 2.74 -12.26
CA LEU A 48 -8.28 1.63 -11.37
C LEU A 48 -9.71 1.75 -10.86
N VAL A 49 -10.17 2.95 -10.50
CA VAL A 49 -11.50 3.13 -9.90
C VAL A 49 -12.62 2.70 -10.85
N PRO A 50 -12.65 3.13 -12.14
CA PRO A 50 -13.63 2.64 -13.11
C PRO A 50 -13.52 1.13 -13.38
N GLN A 51 -12.31 0.56 -13.39
CA GLN A 51 -12.12 -0.89 -13.56
C GLN A 51 -12.78 -1.70 -12.44
N HIS A 52 -12.97 -1.09 -11.26
CA HIS A 52 -13.66 -1.69 -10.13
C HIS A 52 -15.14 -1.31 -10.02
N GLY A 53 -15.71 -0.65 -11.06
CA GLY A 53 -17.15 -0.33 -11.18
C GLY A 53 -17.60 0.88 -10.37
N PHE A 54 -16.69 1.79 -10.01
CA PHE A 54 -17.03 3.04 -9.31
C PHE A 54 -16.85 4.25 -10.24
N ASP A 55 -17.80 5.19 -10.14
CA ASP A 55 -17.72 6.49 -10.82
C ASP A 55 -16.67 7.37 -10.14
N ILE A 56 -15.87 8.07 -10.94
CA ILE A 56 -14.86 9.01 -10.47
C ILE A 56 -15.04 10.38 -11.10
N GLU A 57 -15.01 11.41 -10.27
CA GLU A 57 -14.97 12.81 -10.66
C GLU A 57 -13.53 13.34 -10.46
N PHE A 58 -13.13 14.28 -11.34
CA PHE A 58 -11.76 14.79 -11.33
C PHE A 58 -11.71 16.25 -10.95
N ILE A 59 -10.69 16.60 -10.14
CA ILE A 59 -10.34 18.00 -9.84
C ILE A 59 -8.94 18.33 -10.36
N ASP A 60 -8.76 19.60 -10.72
CA ASP A 60 -7.49 20.12 -11.24
C ASP A 60 -6.52 20.42 -10.13
N ILE A 61 -5.85 19.40 -9.60
CA ILE A 61 -4.80 19.57 -8.59
C ILE A 61 -3.55 18.79 -8.99
N LYS A 62 -2.39 19.45 -8.93
CA LYS A 62 -1.07 18.83 -9.11
C LYS A 62 -0.23 19.10 -7.89
N GLY A 63 0.73 18.22 -7.61
CA GLY A 63 1.64 18.40 -6.47
C GLY A 63 2.29 19.78 -6.46
N VAL A 64 2.22 20.46 -5.33
CA VAL A 64 2.74 21.83 -5.15
C VAL A 64 4.28 21.84 -5.02
N ARG A 65 4.90 20.67 -4.83
CA ARG A 65 6.37 20.52 -4.76
C ARG A 65 6.96 20.59 -6.17
N GLY A 66 7.62 21.70 -6.50
CA GLY A 66 8.35 21.91 -7.74
C GLY A 66 9.06 23.28 -7.75
N ASN A 67 10.24 23.35 -8.38
CA ASN A 67 11.06 24.54 -8.43
C ASN A 67 10.49 25.56 -9.42
N GLY A 68 10.16 26.77 -8.94
CA GLY A 68 9.75 27.92 -9.74
C GLY A 68 8.92 28.92 -8.93
N ILE A 69 9.35 30.18 -8.90
CA ILE A 69 8.68 31.26 -8.15
C ILE A 69 7.24 31.46 -8.66
N ILE A 70 7.04 31.42 -9.98
CA ILE A 70 5.71 31.57 -10.61
C ILE A 70 4.75 30.47 -10.18
N ARG A 71 5.22 29.22 -10.03
CA ARG A 71 4.40 28.09 -9.54
C ARG A 71 4.00 28.27 -8.07
N LYS A 72 4.90 28.79 -7.24
CA LYS A 72 4.62 29.09 -5.82
C LYS A 72 3.58 30.18 -5.66
N LEU A 73 3.64 31.24 -6.48
CA LEU A 73 2.66 32.33 -6.48
C LEU A 73 1.29 31.90 -7.01
N ALA A 74 1.23 31.00 -8.00
CA ALA A 74 0.00 30.48 -8.56
C ALA A 74 -0.65 29.36 -7.70
N ALA A 75 0.10 28.75 -6.75
CA ALA A 75 -0.37 27.62 -5.96
C ALA A 75 -1.65 27.94 -5.13
N PRO A 76 -1.77 29.09 -4.43
CA PRO A 76 -2.99 29.41 -3.68
C PRO A 76 -4.24 29.46 -4.55
N PHE A 77 -4.14 30.08 -5.74
CA PHE A 77 -5.27 30.17 -6.68
C PHE A 77 -5.70 28.79 -7.21
N LYS A 78 -4.72 27.93 -7.51
CA LYS A 78 -5.01 26.56 -7.96
C LYS A 78 -5.65 25.73 -6.84
N ILE A 79 -5.17 25.84 -5.61
CA ILE A 79 -5.75 25.15 -4.45
C ILE A 79 -7.18 25.64 -4.24
N LEU A 80 -7.43 26.96 -4.26
CA LEU A 80 -8.77 27.52 -4.11
C LEU A 80 -9.72 27.04 -5.20
N ARG A 81 -9.27 27.04 -6.48
CA ARG A 81 -10.06 26.49 -7.59
C ARG A 81 -10.40 25.01 -7.37
N SER A 82 -9.42 24.19 -6.94
CA SER A 82 -9.65 22.77 -6.66
C SER A 82 -10.63 22.56 -5.49
N ILE A 83 -10.59 23.42 -4.47
CA ILE A 83 -11.56 23.41 -3.36
C ILE A 83 -12.97 23.74 -3.88
N MET A 84 -13.09 24.74 -4.77
CA MET A 84 -14.38 25.10 -5.36
C MET A 84 -14.94 23.97 -6.25
N GLN A 85 -14.11 23.32 -7.06
CA GLN A 85 -14.50 22.15 -7.85
C GLN A 85 -14.99 21.01 -6.95
N ALA A 86 -14.22 20.66 -5.92
CA ALA A 86 -14.60 19.63 -4.95
C ALA A 86 -15.92 19.99 -4.23
N LYS A 87 -16.10 21.25 -3.83
CA LYS A 87 -17.33 21.72 -3.17
C LYS A 87 -18.54 21.65 -4.11
N ALA A 88 -18.39 22.03 -5.38
CA ALA A 88 -19.46 21.91 -6.37
C ALA A 88 -19.91 20.46 -6.51
N PHE A 89 -18.97 19.52 -6.64
CA PHE A 89 -19.29 18.10 -6.72
C PHE A 89 -19.92 17.55 -5.42
N ILE A 90 -19.42 17.94 -4.24
CA ILE A 90 -20.03 17.55 -2.97
C ILE A 90 -21.48 18.04 -2.87
N ASN A 91 -21.77 19.28 -3.30
CA ASN A 91 -23.13 19.85 -3.28
C ASN A 91 -24.07 19.15 -4.27
N GLU A 92 -23.56 18.67 -5.40
CA GLU A 92 -24.34 17.91 -6.40
C GLU A 92 -24.61 16.49 -5.91
N TYR A 93 -23.55 15.76 -5.51
CA TYR A 93 -23.65 14.37 -5.09
C TYR A 93 -24.33 14.19 -3.73
N LYS A 94 -24.13 15.14 -2.82
CA LYS A 94 -24.67 15.17 -1.44
C LYS A 94 -24.29 13.89 -0.69
N PRO A 95 -23.00 13.62 -0.47
CA PRO A 95 -22.59 12.45 0.31
C PRO A 95 -22.98 12.63 1.78
N ASP A 96 -23.34 11.53 2.45
CA ASP A 96 -23.61 11.50 3.89
C ASP A 96 -22.31 11.50 4.71
N VAL A 97 -21.23 10.96 4.13
CA VAL A 97 -19.89 10.91 4.71
C VAL A 97 -18.82 10.92 3.63
N ILE A 98 -17.66 11.47 3.96
CA ILE A 98 -16.49 11.52 3.06
C ILE A 98 -15.35 10.77 3.71
N LEU A 99 -14.70 9.85 2.96
CA LEU A 99 -13.52 9.11 3.37
C LEU A 99 -12.29 9.63 2.63
N GLY A 100 -11.37 10.26 3.35
CA GLY A 100 -10.08 10.71 2.85
C GLY A 100 -8.98 9.71 3.20
N MET A 101 -8.34 9.14 2.17
CA MET A 101 -7.26 8.15 2.34
C MET A 101 -5.91 8.63 1.78
N GLY A 102 -5.80 9.93 1.50
CA GLY A 102 -4.57 10.52 0.97
C GLY A 102 -4.57 10.73 -0.55
N GLY A 103 -3.47 11.29 -1.05
CA GLY A 103 -3.36 11.75 -2.43
C GLY A 103 -3.68 13.23 -2.58
N PHE A 104 -3.51 13.75 -3.81
CA PHE A 104 -3.64 15.19 -4.06
C PHE A 104 -5.08 15.71 -3.93
N ALA A 105 -6.06 14.92 -4.33
CA ALA A 105 -7.48 15.30 -4.25
C ALA A 105 -7.99 15.40 -2.80
N SER A 106 -7.40 14.63 -1.86
CA SER A 106 -7.83 14.62 -0.46
C SER A 106 -7.66 15.96 0.23
N GLY A 107 -6.64 16.76 -0.10
CA GLY A 107 -6.43 18.08 0.49
C GLY A 107 -7.59 19.04 0.21
N PRO A 108 -7.81 19.45 -1.04
CA PRO A 108 -8.93 20.32 -1.42
C PRO A 108 -10.30 19.73 -1.06
N GLY A 109 -10.48 18.42 -1.26
CA GLY A 109 -11.71 17.73 -0.96
C GLY A 109 -12.04 17.71 0.53
N GLY A 110 -11.05 17.53 1.41
CA GLY A 110 -11.23 17.58 2.86
C GLY A 110 -11.60 18.97 3.37
N VAL A 111 -11.01 20.03 2.81
CA VAL A 111 -11.41 21.41 3.10
C VAL A 111 -12.84 21.66 2.60
N ALA A 112 -13.19 21.21 1.39
CA ALA A 112 -14.53 21.34 0.84
C ALA A 112 -15.57 20.57 1.68
N ALA A 113 -15.25 19.37 2.20
CA ALA A 113 -16.07 18.62 3.12
C ALA A 113 -16.43 19.45 4.36
N LYS A 114 -15.42 20.05 5.00
CA LYS A 114 -15.63 20.92 6.17
C LYS A 114 -16.51 22.12 5.86
N LEU A 115 -16.28 22.78 4.71
CA LEU A 115 -17.07 23.94 4.26
C LEU A 115 -18.53 23.58 3.88
N SER A 116 -18.79 22.31 3.56
CA SER A 116 -20.13 21.80 3.23
C SER A 116 -20.81 21.15 4.43
N GLY A 117 -20.18 21.10 5.60
CA GLY A 117 -20.74 20.48 6.81
C GLY A 117 -20.84 18.95 6.77
N ILE A 118 -20.18 18.30 5.81
CA ILE A 118 -20.21 16.84 5.65
C ILE A 118 -19.12 16.21 6.54
N PRO A 119 -19.44 15.15 7.31
CA PRO A 119 -18.46 14.44 8.14
C PRO A 119 -17.30 13.91 7.31
N LEU A 120 -16.07 14.20 7.76
CA LEU A 120 -14.83 13.72 7.13
C LEU A 120 -14.16 12.66 8.03
N VAL A 121 -14.02 11.45 7.51
CA VAL A 121 -13.20 10.39 8.07
C VAL A 121 -11.85 10.42 7.34
N LEU A 122 -10.75 10.51 8.08
CA LEU A 122 -9.40 10.37 7.52
C LEU A 122 -8.84 9.02 7.91
N HIS A 123 -8.12 8.39 6.98
CA HIS A 123 -7.30 7.22 7.25
C HIS A 123 -5.86 7.44 6.76
N GLU A 124 -4.88 7.25 7.65
CA GLU A 124 -3.46 7.27 7.30
C GLU A 124 -2.92 5.84 7.26
N GLN A 125 -2.33 5.47 6.13
CA GLN A 125 -1.81 4.12 5.89
C GLN A 125 -0.39 3.93 6.40
N ASN A 126 0.44 4.99 6.40
CA ASN A 126 1.84 4.93 6.79
C ASN A 126 2.01 5.17 8.30
N ALA A 127 3.12 4.67 8.84
CA ALA A 127 3.51 4.93 10.23
C ALA A 127 3.90 6.41 10.47
N ILE A 128 4.16 7.17 9.41
CA ILE A 128 4.37 8.63 9.48
C ILE A 128 3.31 9.31 8.60
N PRO A 129 2.53 10.27 9.14
CA PRO A 129 1.42 10.84 8.41
C PRO A 129 1.92 11.78 7.30
N GLY A 130 1.33 11.62 6.11
CA GLY A 130 1.57 12.55 5.01
C GLY A 130 1.10 13.98 5.36
N MET A 131 1.75 14.99 4.76
CA MET A 131 1.47 16.41 5.01
C MET A 131 -0.03 16.75 4.90
N THR A 132 -0.71 16.23 3.89
CA THR A 132 -2.15 16.45 3.67
C THR A 132 -2.97 15.91 4.83
N ASN A 133 -2.75 14.65 5.23
CA ASN A 133 -3.47 14.03 6.34
C ASN A 133 -3.15 14.69 7.68
N LYS A 134 -1.90 15.13 7.89
CA LYS A 134 -1.49 15.90 9.07
C LYS A 134 -2.22 17.24 9.18
N LEU A 135 -2.49 17.92 8.07
CA LEU A 135 -3.25 19.18 8.08
C LEU A 135 -4.75 18.92 8.26
N LEU A 136 -5.29 17.96 7.54
CA LEU A 136 -6.73 17.63 7.59
C LEU A 136 -7.15 16.99 8.92
N SER A 137 -6.24 16.35 9.64
CA SER A 137 -6.54 15.75 10.96
C SER A 137 -7.07 16.77 11.98
N ARG A 138 -6.78 18.06 11.78
CA ARG A 138 -7.29 19.16 12.64
C ARG A 138 -8.74 19.52 12.40
N ILE A 139 -9.31 19.13 11.25
CA ILE A 139 -10.68 19.48 10.85
C ILE A 139 -11.54 18.27 10.57
N ALA A 140 -10.97 17.07 10.56
CA ALA A 140 -11.67 15.82 10.37
C ALA A 140 -12.60 15.50 11.55
N SER A 141 -13.73 14.85 11.25
CA SER A 141 -14.67 14.35 12.25
C SER A 141 -14.11 13.11 12.98
N LYS A 142 -13.33 12.31 12.27
CA LYS A 142 -12.64 11.14 12.81
C LYS A 142 -11.31 10.95 12.10
N VAL A 143 -10.27 10.61 12.86
CA VAL A 143 -8.93 10.29 12.34
C VAL A 143 -8.61 8.84 12.67
N LEU A 144 -8.28 8.07 11.64
CA LEU A 144 -7.91 6.66 11.72
C LEU A 144 -6.48 6.49 11.22
N CYS A 145 -5.78 5.51 11.72
CA CYS A 145 -4.44 5.18 11.25
C CYS A 145 -4.19 3.66 11.27
N ALA A 146 -3.25 3.24 10.44
CA ALA A 146 -2.89 1.83 10.35
C ALA A 146 -1.97 1.39 11.49
N PHE A 147 -1.08 2.26 11.92
CA PHE A 147 -0.03 1.94 12.89
C PHE A 147 -0.15 2.81 14.14
N PRO A 148 0.25 2.28 15.30
CA PRO A 148 0.31 3.08 16.53
C PRO A 148 1.33 4.23 16.38
N ASN A 149 1.12 5.28 17.18
CA ASN A 149 2.00 6.46 17.22
C ASN A 149 2.16 7.23 15.89
N THR A 150 1.29 6.99 14.90
CA THR A 150 1.28 7.72 13.62
C THR A 150 1.03 9.21 13.83
N PHE A 151 0.08 9.57 14.67
CA PHE A 151 -0.24 10.97 15.00
C PHE A 151 0.14 11.30 16.44
N LEU A 152 0.28 12.59 16.73
CA LEU A 152 0.42 13.05 18.10
C LEU A 152 -0.82 12.70 18.93
N PRO A 153 -0.70 12.44 20.25
CA PRO A 153 -1.82 12.08 21.12
C PRO A 153 -3.00 13.07 21.07
N VAL A 154 -2.71 14.37 20.90
CA VAL A 154 -3.72 15.43 20.78
C VAL A 154 -4.68 15.24 19.60
N THR A 155 -4.29 14.46 18.59
CA THR A 155 -5.14 14.18 17.42
C THR A 155 -6.24 13.16 17.75
N ASN A 156 -6.10 12.39 18.83
CA ASN A 156 -7.01 11.30 19.21
C ASN A 156 -7.31 10.34 18.05
N ALA A 157 -6.25 9.97 17.32
CA ALA A 157 -6.35 9.05 16.19
C ALA A 157 -6.58 7.61 16.68
N GLU A 158 -7.50 6.92 16.04
CA GLU A 158 -7.80 5.52 16.35
C GLU A 158 -6.98 4.58 15.46
N VAL A 159 -6.30 3.61 16.07
CA VAL A 159 -5.56 2.57 15.33
C VAL A 159 -6.54 1.49 14.88
N VAL A 160 -6.74 1.38 13.57
CA VAL A 160 -7.68 0.43 12.96
C VAL A 160 -7.03 -0.57 12.00
N GLY A 161 -5.73 -0.43 11.73
CA GLY A 161 -5.03 -1.20 10.71
C GLY A 161 -5.24 -0.66 9.30
N ASN A 162 -4.56 -1.25 8.31
CA ASN A 162 -4.79 -0.94 6.90
C ASN A 162 -5.90 -1.81 6.33
N PRO A 163 -6.90 -1.23 5.64
CA PRO A 163 -7.84 -2.00 4.85
C PRO A 163 -7.10 -2.76 3.75
N ILE A 164 -7.21 -4.08 3.78
CA ILE A 164 -6.60 -4.99 2.80
C ILE A 164 -7.68 -5.81 2.09
N ARG A 165 -7.29 -6.43 0.98
CA ARG A 165 -8.18 -7.25 0.17
C ARG A 165 -8.58 -8.51 0.93
N GLN A 166 -9.84 -8.88 0.85
CA GLN A 166 -10.41 -10.02 1.56
C GLN A 166 -9.72 -11.34 1.16
N GLU A 167 -9.36 -11.47 -0.11
CA GLU A 167 -8.70 -12.65 -0.67
C GLU A 167 -7.36 -12.93 0.03
N LEU A 168 -6.61 -11.88 0.41
CA LEU A 168 -5.34 -12.02 1.14
C LEU A 168 -5.54 -12.43 2.61
N ILE A 169 -6.62 -11.98 3.25
CA ILE A 169 -6.98 -12.41 4.60
C ILE A 169 -7.28 -13.90 4.61
N GLU A 170 -8.12 -14.35 3.66
CA GLU A 170 -8.50 -15.75 3.50
C GLU A 170 -7.32 -16.65 3.11
N LEU A 171 -6.38 -16.12 2.31
CA LEU A 171 -5.14 -16.81 2.00
C LEU A 171 -4.34 -17.10 3.27
N GLY A 172 -4.17 -16.12 4.14
CA GLY A 172 -3.42 -16.27 5.39
C GLY A 172 -4.05 -17.27 6.38
N GLU A 173 -5.38 -17.47 6.34
CA GLU A 173 -6.08 -18.49 7.14
C GLU A 173 -5.78 -19.91 6.67
N LYS A 174 -5.48 -20.09 5.39
CA LYS A 174 -5.24 -21.38 4.74
C LYS A 174 -3.75 -21.66 4.48
N ALA A 175 -2.89 -20.67 4.78
CA ALA A 175 -1.48 -20.77 4.42
C ALA A 175 -0.80 -21.89 5.23
N LYS A 176 -0.30 -22.88 4.50
CA LYS A 176 0.69 -23.83 5.01
C LYS A 176 2.07 -23.34 4.58
N VAL A 177 3.07 -23.51 5.44
CA VAL A 177 4.45 -23.37 5.02
C VAL A 177 4.74 -24.50 4.05
N CYS A 178 5.29 -24.16 2.88
CA CYS A 178 5.61 -25.16 1.87
C CYS A 178 6.78 -26.06 2.34
N ASP A 179 6.57 -27.36 2.28
CA ASP A 179 7.61 -28.38 2.53
C ASP A 179 8.38 -28.74 1.25
N ASP A 180 8.33 -27.88 0.23
CA ASP A 180 9.05 -28.10 -1.03
C ASP A 180 10.57 -28.05 -0.80
N GLU A 181 11.34 -28.83 -1.58
CA GLU A 181 12.80 -28.84 -1.51
C GLU A 181 13.40 -27.47 -1.88
N ALA A 182 12.79 -26.75 -2.83
CA ALA A 182 13.26 -25.46 -3.29
C ALA A 182 12.72 -24.31 -2.45
N LEU A 183 13.59 -23.37 -2.06
CA LEU A 183 13.18 -22.11 -1.45
C LEU A 183 12.53 -21.20 -2.50
N LYS A 184 11.28 -20.80 -2.29
CA LYS A 184 10.51 -19.94 -3.20
C LYS A 184 10.59 -18.48 -2.77
N VAL A 185 11.31 -17.67 -3.54
CA VAL A 185 11.55 -16.25 -3.24
C VAL A 185 10.77 -15.36 -4.20
N LEU A 186 9.82 -14.60 -3.67
CA LEU A 186 9.11 -13.55 -4.39
C LEU A 186 9.84 -12.21 -4.22
N VAL A 187 10.16 -11.55 -5.34
CA VAL A 187 10.84 -10.24 -5.31
C VAL A 187 9.91 -9.17 -5.89
N VAL A 188 9.53 -8.17 -5.08
CA VAL A 188 8.56 -7.12 -5.46
C VAL A 188 9.11 -5.72 -5.19
N GLY A 189 9.37 -4.98 -6.26
CA GLY A 189 9.88 -3.60 -6.19
C GLY A 189 8.81 -2.51 -6.05
N GLY A 190 7.52 -2.88 -6.09
CA GLY A 190 6.39 -1.96 -6.20
C GLY A 190 6.00 -1.70 -7.67
N SER A 191 5.02 -0.83 -7.92
CA SER A 191 4.43 -0.62 -9.25
C SER A 191 5.40 -0.23 -10.37
N LEU A 192 6.53 0.38 -10.01
CA LEU A 192 7.58 0.79 -10.96
C LEU A 192 8.75 -0.20 -11.02
N GLY A 193 8.74 -1.24 -10.20
CA GLY A 193 9.91 -2.07 -9.96
C GLY A 193 10.94 -1.37 -9.06
N ALA A 194 12.03 -2.07 -8.75
CA ALA A 194 13.15 -1.52 -7.98
C ALA A 194 14.47 -1.87 -8.66
N LYS A 195 15.13 -0.87 -9.23
CA LYS A 195 16.41 -1.06 -9.93
C LYS A 195 17.42 -1.84 -9.10
N ILE A 196 17.50 -1.55 -7.79
CA ILE A 196 18.45 -2.24 -6.91
C ILE A 196 18.20 -3.76 -6.85
N PHE A 197 16.94 -4.21 -6.91
CA PHE A 197 16.64 -5.65 -6.96
C PHE A 197 17.03 -6.23 -8.33
N ASN A 198 16.75 -5.49 -9.41
CA ASN A 198 17.13 -5.90 -10.75
C ASN A 198 18.66 -6.07 -10.89
N ASP A 199 19.43 -5.19 -10.23
CA ASP A 199 20.89 -5.19 -10.27
C ASP A 199 21.49 -6.31 -9.39
N VAL A 200 20.90 -6.60 -8.22
CA VAL A 200 21.51 -7.49 -7.20
C VAL A 200 21.03 -8.94 -7.31
N MET A 201 19.75 -9.17 -7.61
CA MET A 201 19.16 -10.51 -7.56
C MET A 201 19.79 -11.55 -8.52
N PRO A 202 20.24 -11.19 -9.74
CA PRO A 202 20.95 -12.19 -10.60
C PRO A 202 22.21 -12.75 -9.95
N ASP A 203 22.99 -11.92 -9.24
CA ASP A 203 24.20 -12.37 -8.53
C ASP A 203 23.83 -13.21 -7.29
N VAL A 204 22.80 -12.80 -6.54
CA VAL A 204 22.31 -13.56 -5.38
C VAL A 204 21.89 -14.97 -5.79
N VAL A 205 21.08 -15.10 -6.83
CA VAL A 205 20.60 -16.41 -7.31
C VAL A 205 21.77 -17.25 -7.84
N GLY A 206 22.72 -16.62 -8.54
CA GLY A 206 23.94 -17.29 -9.03
C GLY A 206 24.80 -17.87 -7.92
N GLN A 207 24.90 -17.19 -6.77
CA GLN A 207 25.62 -17.68 -5.58
C GLN A 207 24.85 -18.82 -4.89
N LEU A 208 23.56 -18.62 -4.63
CA LEU A 208 22.76 -19.58 -3.87
C LEU A 208 22.54 -20.91 -4.60
N SER A 209 22.32 -20.88 -5.90
CA SER A 209 22.02 -22.06 -6.69
C SER A 209 23.19 -23.05 -6.81
N GLN A 210 24.38 -22.67 -6.37
CA GLN A 210 25.52 -23.59 -6.28
C GLN A 210 25.40 -24.59 -5.13
N GLN A 211 24.63 -24.23 -4.10
CA GLN A 211 24.56 -25.02 -2.85
C GLN A 211 23.10 -25.34 -2.44
N HIS A 212 22.11 -24.57 -2.90
CA HIS A 212 20.73 -24.68 -2.50
C HIS A 212 19.78 -24.70 -3.70
N SER A 213 18.69 -25.43 -3.58
CA SER A 213 17.59 -25.34 -4.56
C SER A 213 16.76 -24.08 -4.27
N ILE A 214 16.73 -23.15 -5.23
CA ILE A 214 16.01 -21.88 -5.14
C ILE A 214 15.22 -21.62 -6.42
N THR A 215 13.99 -21.13 -6.25
CA THR A 215 13.18 -20.60 -7.35
C THR A 215 12.77 -19.17 -7.05
N VAL A 216 12.76 -18.31 -8.06
CA VAL A 216 12.51 -16.88 -7.89
C VAL A 216 11.39 -16.43 -8.81
N TRP A 217 10.46 -15.64 -8.26
CA TRP A 217 9.50 -14.86 -9.04
C TRP A 217 9.83 -13.38 -8.85
N HIS A 218 10.35 -12.73 -9.91
CA HIS A 218 10.89 -11.38 -9.84
C HIS A 218 10.05 -10.40 -10.65
N GLN A 219 9.42 -9.44 -9.97
CA GLN A 219 8.71 -8.30 -10.57
C GLN A 219 9.71 -7.16 -10.79
N VAL A 220 10.07 -6.92 -12.04
CA VAL A 220 11.20 -6.04 -12.42
C VAL A 220 10.79 -4.62 -12.83
N GLY A 221 9.50 -4.35 -13.01
CA GLY A 221 8.98 -3.07 -13.52
C GLY A 221 9.00 -2.99 -15.05
N LYS A 222 8.17 -2.09 -15.56
CA LYS A 222 7.94 -1.92 -17.00
C LYS A 222 9.24 -1.64 -17.76
N GLY A 223 9.45 -2.36 -18.87
CA GLY A 223 10.59 -2.21 -19.78
C GLY A 223 11.89 -2.87 -19.31
N ASN A 224 11.92 -3.54 -18.14
CA ASN A 224 13.14 -4.15 -17.60
C ASN A 224 13.21 -5.68 -17.84
N GLN A 225 12.13 -6.31 -18.29
CA GLN A 225 12.03 -7.77 -18.35
C GLN A 225 13.13 -8.42 -19.20
N ALA A 226 13.35 -7.92 -20.42
CA ALA A 226 14.33 -8.50 -21.31
C ALA A 226 15.77 -8.42 -20.75
N THR A 227 16.13 -7.24 -20.20
CA THR A 227 17.45 -7.00 -19.61
C THR A 227 17.72 -7.90 -18.41
N VAL A 228 16.76 -7.94 -17.46
CA VAL A 228 16.94 -8.74 -16.23
C VAL A 228 16.90 -10.24 -16.54
N LYS A 229 16.05 -10.66 -17.50
CA LYS A 229 16.04 -12.06 -17.95
C LYS A 229 17.38 -12.48 -18.55
N SER A 230 18.01 -11.62 -19.38
CA SER A 230 19.37 -11.89 -19.91
C SER A 230 20.38 -12.02 -18.79
N GLN A 231 20.37 -11.14 -17.79
CA GLN A 231 21.29 -11.22 -16.65
C GLN A 231 21.18 -12.55 -15.88
N TYR A 232 19.97 -13.09 -15.70
CA TYR A 232 19.78 -14.41 -15.10
C TYR A 232 20.28 -15.54 -16.03
N GLN A 233 20.07 -15.43 -17.36
CA GLN A 233 20.55 -16.40 -18.34
C GLN A 233 22.10 -16.49 -18.36
N ASP A 234 22.76 -15.32 -18.34
CA ASP A 234 24.22 -15.23 -18.32
C ASP A 234 24.85 -15.91 -17.09
N LYS A 235 24.05 -16.05 -16.02
CA LYS A 235 24.42 -16.75 -14.78
C LYS A 235 23.93 -18.20 -14.74
N GLY A 236 23.37 -18.73 -15.84
CA GLY A 236 22.85 -20.11 -15.91
C GLY A 236 21.56 -20.35 -15.15
N GLN A 237 20.80 -19.32 -14.78
CA GLN A 237 19.64 -19.40 -13.87
C GLN A 237 18.28 -19.31 -14.57
N ALA A 238 18.22 -19.40 -15.88
CA ALA A 238 16.99 -19.22 -16.66
C ALA A 238 15.82 -20.14 -16.27
N ALA A 239 16.12 -21.37 -15.83
CA ALA A 239 15.11 -22.38 -15.51
C ALA A 239 14.48 -22.18 -14.11
N SER A 240 15.18 -21.52 -13.19
CA SER A 240 14.73 -21.33 -11.81
C SER A 240 14.10 -19.95 -11.55
N VAL A 241 14.01 -19.09 -12.57
CA VAL A 241 13.55 -17.71 -12.39
C VAL A 241 12.41 -17.36 -13.35
N ASN A 242 11.28 -16.91 -12.77
CA ASN A 242 10.18 -16.27 -13.49
C ASN A 242 10.32 -14.75 -13.39
N VAL A 243 10.53 -14.07 -14.51
CA VAL A 243 10.69 -12.60 -14.59
C VAL A 243 9.44 -11.99 -15.20
N ALA A 244 8.78 -11.07 -14.49
CA ALA A 244 7.59 -10.37 -14.92
C ALA A 244 7.76 -8.85 -14.75
N GLU A 245 7.25 -8.05 -15.70
CA GLU A 245 7.22 -6.59 -15.55
C GLU A 245 6.30 -6.16 -14.40
N PHE A 246 5.15 -6.83 -14.28
CA PHE A 246 4.14 -6.58 -13.26
C PHE A 246 3.48 -7.90 -12.86
N ILE A 247 3.02 -8.00 -11.62
CA ILE A 247 2.27 -9.14 -11.10
C ILE A 247 0.87 -8.63 -10.76
N ASP A 248 -0.11 -9.01 -11.58
CA ASP A 248 -1.52 -8.62 -11.37
C ASP A 248 -2.16 -9.44 -10.24
N ASP A 249 -1.86 -10.73 -10.21
CA ASP A 249 -2.37 -11.65 -9.20
C ASP A 249 -1.36 -11.79 -8.03
N MET A 250 -1.43 -10.83 -7.11
CA MET A 250 -0.60 -10.86 -5.89
C MET A 250 -1.05 -11.96 -4.91
N GLU A 251 -2.29 -12.43 -4.98
CA GLU A 251 -2.74 -13.56 -4.17
C GLU A 251 -1.99 -14.82 -4.57
N ALA A 252 -1.94 -15.13 -5.88
CA ALA A 252 -1.18 -16.27 -6.39
C ALA A 252 0.31 -16.14 -6.08
N ALA A 253 0.88 -14.92 -6.18
CA ALA A 253 2.28 -14.69 -5.87
C ALA A 253 2.60 -14.92 -4.37
N TYR A 254 1.79 -14.39 -3.46
CA TYR A 254 1.95 -14.63 -2.02
C TYR A 254 1.68 -16.10 -1.64
N ARG A 255 0.74 -16.76 -2.30
CA ARG A 255 0.45 -18.18 -2.09
C ARG A 255 1.66 -19.04 -2.47
N TRP A 256 2.30 -18.73 -3.58
CA TRP A 256 3.46 -19.43 -4.09
C TRP A 256 4.73 -19.21 -3.24
N ALA A 257 4.92 -18.03 -2.68
CA ALA A 257 6.17 -17.62 -2.02
C ALA A 257 6.33 -18.23 -0.61
N ASP A 258 7.54 -18.63 -0.27
CA ASP A 258 7.98 -18.86 1.11
C ASP A 258 8.46 -17.56 1.75
N ILE A 259 9.27 -16.80 1.01
CA ILE A 259 9.90 -15.54 1.43
C ILE A 259 9.55 -14.44 0.44
N VAL A 260 9.36 -13.23 0.96
CA VAL A 260 9.16 -12.03 0.13
C VAL A 260 10.27 -11.02 0.36
N VAL A 261 11.01 -10.69 -0.71
CA VAL A 261 11.99 -9.58 -0.72
C VAL A 261 11.31 -8.37 -1.37
N CYS A 262 11.09 -7.30 -0.61
CA CYS A 262 10.29 -6.20 -1.15
C CYS A 262 10.59 -4.84 -0.50
N ARG A 263 10.01 -3.79 -1.09
CA ARG A 263 9.90 -2.47 -0.45
C ARG A 263 8.90 -2.52 0.70
N SER A 264 9.13 -1.69 1.74
CA SER A 264 8.29 -1.61 2.93
C SER A 264 7.21 -0.52 2.84
N GLY A 265 6.45 -0.52 1.73
CA GLY A 265 5.23 0.27 1.64
C GLY A 265 4.20 -0.19 2.69
N ALA A 266 3.43 0.73 3.26
CA ALA A 266 2.50 0.43 4.34
C ALA A 266 1.50 -0.69 4.00
N LEU A 267 0.96 -0.68 2.77
CA LEU A 267 0.05 -1.73 2.32
C LEU A 267 0.76 -3.08 2.21
N THR A 268 1.97 -3.11 1.64
CA THR A 268 2.77 -4.34 1.51
C THR A 268 3.08 -4.94 2.88
N VAL A 269 3.49 -4.12 3.86
CA VAL A 269 3.72 -4.57 5.25
C VAL A 269 2.44 -5.18 5.86
N SER A 270 1.30 -4.53 5.66
CA SER A 270 0.01 -5.03 6.16
C SER A 270 -0.45 -6.30 5.43
N GLU A 271 -0.21 -6.41 4.12
CA GLU A 271 -0.50 -7.62 3.33
C GLU A 271 0.38 -8.79 3.78
N LEU A 272 1.69 -8.57 3.97
CA LEU A 272 2.62 -9.59 4.49
C LEU A 272 2.20 -10.11 5.86
N ALA A 273 1.78 -9.22 6.75
CA ALA A 273 1.20 -9.60 8.03
C ALA A 273 -0.05 -10.48 7.83
N ALA A 274 -0.99 -10.03 7.00
CA ALA A 274 -2.25 -10.73 6.79
C ALA A 274 -2.10 -12.10 6.13
N VAL A 275 -1.19 -12.26 5.17
CA VAL A 275 -0.93 -13.54 4.52
C VAL A 275 0.02 -14.43 5.34
N GLY A 276 0.68 -13.90 6.36
CA GLY A 276 1.66 -14.63 7.15
C GLY A 276 2.86 -15.06 6.30
N ARG A 277 3.65 -14.09 5.80
CA ARG A 277 4.86 -14.40 5.03
C ARG A 277 6.09 -13.78 5.68
N ALA A 278 7.12 -14.60 5.84
CA ALA A 278 8.45 -14.13 6.21
C ALA A 278 8.99 -13.18 5.13
N SER A 279 9.72 -12.14 5.51
CA SER A 279 10.15 -11.14 4.55
C SER A 279 11.53 -10.53 4.83
N ILE A 280 12.16 -10.05 3.76
CA ILE A 280 13.30 -9.15 3.81
C ILE A 280 12.84 -7.80 3.27
N LEU A 281 12.76 -6.82 4.15
CA LEU A 281 12.24 -5.50 3.85
C LEU A 281 13.38 -4.54 3.52
N VAL A 282 13.31 -3.96 2.33
CA VAL A 282 14.31 -3.02 1.81
C VAL A 282 13.65 -1.65 1.63
N PRO A 283 13.69 -0.76 2.63
CA PRO A 283 13.08 0.56 2.54
C PRO A 283 13.60 1.36 1.35
N TYR A 284 12.73 2.14 0.71
CA TYR A 284 13.15 3.07 -0.34
C TYR A 284 13.86 4.27 0.28
N PRO A 285 15.14 4.55 -0.09
CA PRO A 285 15.98 5.53 0.61
C PRO A 285 15.51 6.99 0.44
N HIS A 286 14.70 7.27 -0.58
CA HIS A 286 14.13 8.60 -0.82
C HIS A 286 12.65 8.69 -0.42
N ALA A 287 12.18 7.77 0.43
CA ALA A 287 10.85 7.86 1.01
C ALA A 287 10.73 9.12 1.87
N VAL A 288 9.65 9.88 1.68
CA VAL A 288 9.42 11.13 2.42
C VAL A 288 9.39 10.82 3.92
N ASP A 289 10.16 11.56 4.71
CA ASP A 289 10.25 11.41 6.17
C ASP A 289 10.59 9.96 6.63
N ASP A 290 11.28 9.19 5.77
CA ASP A 290 11.70 7.80 6.04
C ASP A 290 10.53 6.87 6.48
N HIS A 291 9.32 7.13 5.97
CA HIS A 291 8.13 6.36 6.37
C HIS A 291 8.27 4.85 6.09
N GLN A 292 9.07 4.43 5.09
CA GLN A 292 9.22 3.01 4.78
C GLN A 292 10.00 2.25 5.85
N THR A 293 11.03 2.82 6.44
CA THR A 293 11.73 2.22 7.59
C THR A 293 10.79 2.10 8.78
N LYS A 294 9.96 3.13 9.03
CA LYS A 294 8.97 3.09 10.10
C LYS A 294 7.84 2.08 9.85
N ASN A 295 7.39 1.92 8.62
CA ASN A 295 6.42 0.87 8.29
C ASN A 295 7.02 -0.53 8.54
N ALA A 296 8.29 -0.72 8.15
CA ALA A 296 8.98 -2.00 8.32
C ALA A 296 9.13 -2.41 9.80
N SER A 297 9.28 -1.44 10.73
CA SER A 297 9.55 -1.73 12.14
C SER A 297 8.49 -2.65 12.77
N VAL A 298 7.25 -2.57 12.33
CA VAL A 298 6.15 -3.41 12.85
C VAL A 298 6.43 -4.90 12.65
N LEU A 299 6.87 -5.32 11.46
CA LEU A 299 7.22 -6.71 11.20
C LEU A 299 8.60 -7.08 11.77
N VAL A 300 9.54 -6.15 11.77
CA VAL A 300 10.89 -6.37 12.30
C VAL A 300 10.86 -6.56 13.82
N GLU A 301 10.16 -5.70 14.56
CA GLU A 301 10.01 -5.79 16.01
C GLU A 301 9.23 -7.03 16.44
N ALA A 302 8.32 -7.52 15.59
CA ALA A 302 7.63 -8.79 15.80
C ALA A 302 8.48 -10.03 15.48
N GLY A 303 9.71 -9.88 14.95
CA GLY A 303 10.52 -11.00 14.50
C GLY A 303 10.02 -11.65 13.20
N ALA A 304 9.18 -10.94 12.43
CA ALA A 304 8.55 -11.42 11.19
C ALA A 304 9.32 -11.03 9.92
N ALA A 305 10.27 -10.11 10.02
CA ALA A 305 11.03 -9.61 8.88
C ALA A 305 12.46 -9.26 9.26
N PHE A 306 13.37 -9.39 8.29
CA PHE A 306 14.67 -8.73 8.35
C PHE A 306 14.58 -7.36 7.67
N LEU A 307 15.17 -6.34 8.31
CA LEU A 307 15.38 -5.02 7.71
C LEU A 307 16.74 -5.01 7.03
N LEU A 308 16.77 -4.73 5.71
CA LEU A 308 18.01 -4.60 4.95
C LEU A 308 18.02 -3.24 4.21
N PRO A 309 18.54 -2.18 4.83
CA PRO A 309 18.62 -0.87 4.20
C PRO A 309 19.32 -0.90 2.84
N GLN A 310 18.77 -0.18 1.85
CA GLN A 310 19.34 -0.18 0.49
C GLN A 310 20.81 0.26 0.44
N THR A 311 21.27 1.08 1.39
CA THR A 311 22.65 1.57 1.47
C THR A 311 23.68 0.48 1.72
N ILE A 312 23.27 -0.63 2.31
CA ILE A 312 24.11 -1.79 2.59
C ILE A 312 23.71 -3.02 1.78
N LEU A 313 22.64 -2.93 0.98
CA LEU A 313 22.16 -4.03 0.15
C LEU A 313 23.17 -4.33 -0.97
N ASN A 314 23.70 -5.53 -0.97
CA ASN A 314 24.52 -6.10 -2.03
C ASN A 314 24.20 -7.60 -2.19
N ALA A 315 24.84 -8.27 -3.14
CA ALA A 315 24.58 -9.69 -3.39
C ALA A 315 24.99 -10.58 -2.20
N GLU A 316 26.08 -10.27 -1.53
CA GLU A 316 26.62 -11.06 -0.42
C GLU A 316 25.68 -11.08 0.80
N ASN A 317 25.29 -9.89 1.30
CA ASN A 317 24.47 -9.84 2.50
C ASN A 317 22.97 -10.22 2.27
N LEU A 318 22.48 -10.09 1.02
CA LEU A 318 21.16 -10.64 0.70
C LEU A 318 21.23 -12.17 0.55
N ALA A 319 22.28 -12.70 -0.08
CA ALA A 319 22.52 -14.14 -0.18
C ALA A 319 22.66 -14.78 1.22
N GLU A 320 23.41 -14.17 2.14
CA GLU A 320 23.53 -14.63 3.53
C GLU A 320 22.15 -14.83 4.20
N LYS A 321 21.24 -13.87 4.06
CA LYS A 321 19.88 -13.99 4.63
C LYS A 321 19.06 -15.08 3.98
N LEU A 322 19.16 -15.22 2.66
CA LEU A 322 18.43 -16.28 1.93
C LEU A 322 19.04 -17.67 2.18
N THR A 323 20.35 -17.78 2.40
CA THR A 323 21.01 -19.03 2.84
C THR A 323 20.46 -19.50 4.17
N LEU A 324 20.33 -18.60 5.16
CA LEU A 324 19.71 -18.92 6.44
C LEU A 324 18.32 -19.56 6.27
N PHE A 325 17.49 -19.02 5.37
CA PHE A 325 16.16 -19.56 5.10
C PHE A 325 16.17 -20.89 4.34
N ALA A 326 17.15 -21.10 3.47
CA ALA A 326 17.31 -22.36 2.76
C ALA A 326 17.76 -23.49 3.70
N GLU A 327 18.67 -23.21 4.64
CA GLU A 327 19.20 -24.16 5.60
C GLU A 327 18.27 -24.41 6.80
N GLN A 328 17.54 -23.36 7.22
CA GLN A 328 16.72 -23.38 8.42
C GLN A 328 15.24 -23.03 8.10
N ARG A 329 14.55 -23.96 7.44
CA ARG A 329 13.15 -23.79 7.02
C ARG A 329 12.19 -23.47 8.19
N HIS A 330 12.50 -23.94 9.41
CA HIS A 330 11.71 -23.61 10.60
C HIS A 330 11.68 -22.11 10.89
N VAL A 331 12.78 -21.38 10.62
CA VAL A 331 12.84 -19.91 10.79
C VAL A 331 11.81 -19.21 9.90
N VAL A 332 11.63 -19.71 8.66
CA VAL A 332 10.59 -19.19 7.75
C VAL A 332 9.21 -19.35 8.37
N SER A 333 8.94 -20.53 8.96
CA SER A 333 7.64 -20.84 9.59
C SER A 333 7.40 -19.96 10.82
N GLU A 334 8.40 -19.78 11.66
CA GLU A 334 8.33 -18.92 12.85
C GLU A 334 8.07 -17.47 12.46
N MET A 335 8.82 -16.93 11.50
CA MET A 335 8.63 -15.56 10.99
C MET A 335 7.26 -15.37 10.36
N ALA A 336 6.75 -16.36 9.64
CA ALA A 336 5.41 -16.34 9.06
C ALA A 336 4.31 -16.29 10.14
N GLN A 337 4.46 -17.04 11.22
CA GLN A 337 3.56 -16.99 12.38
C GLN A 337 3.62 -15.64 13.09
N GLN A 338 4.82 -15.10 13.29
CA GLN A 338 5.00 -13.77 13.88
C GLN A 338 4.38 -12.67 13.00
N ALA A 339 4.51 -12.76 11.68
CA ALA A 339 3.82 -11.84 10.77
C ALA A 339 2.30 -11.89 10.99
N ARG A 340 1.73 -13.08 11.06
CA ARG A 340 0.29 -13.26 11.25
C ARG A 340 -0.19 -12.74 12.61
N SER A 341 0.63 -12.86 13.67
CA SER A 341 0.28 -12.45 15.03
C SER A 341 0.06 -10.94 15.18
N VAL A 342 0.67 -10.13 14.31
CA VAL A 342 0.54 -8.66 14.33
C VAL A 342 -0.43 -8.13 13.26
N ALA A 343 -1.11 -9.01 12.54
CA ALA A 343 -2.04 -8.63 11.48
C ALA A 343 -3.34 -8.05 12.04
N VAL A 344 -3.79 -6.93 11.51
CA VAL A 344 -5.12 -6.37 11.77
C VAL A 344 -6.04 -6.74 10.61
N LEU A 345 -6.90 -7.74 10.81
CA LEU A 345 -7.68 -8.36 9.74
C LEU A 345 -9.06 -7.73 9.51
N ASP A 346 -9.57 -7.00 10.49
CA ASP A 346 -10.88 -6.38 10.50
C ASP A 346 -10.87 -4.89 10.10
N ALA A 347 -9.70 -4.37 9.67
CA ALA A 347 -9.52 -2.95 9.34
C ALA A 347 -10.56 -2.41 8.34
N THR A 348 -10.86 -3.17 7.28
CA THR A 348 -11.87 -2.78 6.28
C THR A 348 -13.25 -2.61 6.91
N GLN A 349 -13.66 -3.53 7.77
CA GLN A 349 -14.95 -3.53 8.45
C GLN A 349 -15.03 -2.39 9.46
N ARG A 350 -13.95 -2.14 10.23
CA ARG A 350 -13.88 -1.03 11.20
C ARG A 350 -14.02 0.32 10.51
N VAL A 351 -13.25 0.58 9.44
CA VAL A 351 -13.35 1.83 8.68
C VAL A 351 -14.75 2.00 8.08
N ALA A 352 -15.32 0.94 7.50
CA ALA A 352 -16.67 0.98 6.93
C ALA A 352 -17.74 1.25 8.01
N SER A 353 -17.63 0.66 9.20
CA SER A 353 -18.57 0.88 10.31
C SER A 353 -18.49 2.32 10.82
N ILE A 354 -17.28 2.87 10.98
CA ILE A 354 -17.10 4.27 11.40
C ILE A 354 -17.71 5.25 10.38
N CYS A 355 -17.53 4.98 9.07
CA CYS A 355 -18.20 5.78 8.03
C CYS A 355 -19.73 5.69 8.17
N ALA A 356 -20.27 4.50 8.41
CA ALA A 356 -21.72 4.31 8.57
C ALA A 356 -22.29 4.96 9.83
N GLU A 357 -21.55 4.99 10.93
CA GLU A 357 -21.94 5.66 12.17
C GLU A 357 -22.03 7.18 11.99
N LEU A 358 -21.06 7.77 11.29
CA LEU A 358 -21.03 9.22 11.07
C LEU A 358 -22.06 9.68 10.04
N ALA A 359 -22.43 8.84 9.08
CA ALA A 359 -23.47 9.12 8.11
C ALA A 359 -24.88 9.16 8.71
N ARG A 360 -25.12 8.55 9.88
CA ARG A 360 -26.42 8.51 10.57
C ARG A 360 -26.64 9.65 11.58
N LYS A 361 -25.65 10.50 11.78
CA LYS A 361 -25.80 11.66 12.66
C LYS A 361 -26.53 12.76 11.89
N ASP A 362 -27.85 12.84 12.10
CA ASP A 362 -28.66 14.01 11.79
C ASP A 362 -28.25 15.23 12.62
#